data_f6994dc2a1174063b583a0f0c4bb3331
#
_entry.id   f6994dc2a1174063b583a0f0c4bb3331
#
_cell.length_a   1.000
_cell.length_b   1.000
_cell.length_c   1.000
_cell.angle_alpha   90.00
_cell.angle_beta   90.00
_cell.angle_gamma   90.00
#
_symmetry.space_group_name_H-M   'P 1'
#
loop_
_entity.id
_entity.type
_entity.pdbx_description
1 polymer ?
#
loop_
_entity_poly.entity_id
_entity_poly.type
_entity_poly.pdbx_seq_one_letter_code
_entity_poly.pdbx_strand_id
1 'polypeptide(L)'
;MCYLVNLLRVLDNPDRDVPLAEVLRAPYPGFSLEDLMTVRAAGAGSLYGGLCALASTAGGTGAEAEPARRAADFVRWLEGYRTLCFTLPAEGILRLLRQDGHVAARTGQAFLYLYDTARTVRTGSFTGVYDFIRYFERKLETTVSAPVGNDGKSGG
;
A
#
# COMPACT_ATOMS: atom_id res chain seq x y z
N MET A 1 -0.66 -6.40 9.67
CA MET A 1 -0.78 -6.58 8.21
C MET A 1 0.53 -6.23 7.55
N CYS A 2 0.87 -6.94 6.50
CA CYS A 2 2.15 -6.77 5.83
C CYS A 2 2.24 -5.43 5.09
N TYR A 3 3.42 -4.81 5.15
CA TYR A 3 3.65 -3.53 4.47
C TYR A 3 3.36 -3.60 2.98
N LEU A 4 3.82 -4.67 2.32
CA LEU A 4 3.60 -4.80 0.88
C LEU A 4 2.12 -4.89 0.52
N VAL A 5 1.33 -5.59 1.33
CA VAL A 5 -0.10 -5.68 1.08
C VAL A 5 -0.75 -4.31 1.21
N ASN A 6 -0.37 -3.56 2.24
CA ASN A 6 -0.91 -2.21 2.40
C ASN A 6 -0.47 -1.29 1.26
N LEU A 7 0.77 -1.43 0.80
CA LEU A 7 1.24 -0.65 -0.34
C LEU A 7 0.45 -0.98 -1.61
N LEU A 8 0.19 -2.25 -1.87
CA LEU A 8 -0.63 -2.64 -3.02
C LEU A 8 -2.06 -2.11 -2.89
N ARG A 9 -2.61 -2.11 -1.68
CA ARG A 9 -3.94 -1.52 -1.44
C ARG A 9 -3.95 -0.04 -1.76
N VAL A 10 -2.90 0.67 -1.38
CA VAL A 10 -2.79 2.11 -1.66
C VAL A 10 -2.59 2.36 -3.15
N LEU A 11 -1.82 1.50 -3.83
CA LEU A 11 -1.68 1.63 -5.28
C LEU A 11 -3.01 1.41 -6.00
N ASP A 12 -3.83 0.49 -5.49
CA ASP A 12 -5.15 0.26 -6.03
C ASP A 12 -6.09 1.43 -5.72
N ASN A 13 -6.13 1.86 -4.45
CA ASN A 13 -7.02 2.93 -4.04
C ASN A 13 -6.39 3.72 -2.88
N PRO A 14 -5.77 4.87 -3.16
CA PRO A 14 -5.11 5.65 -2.12
C PRO A 14 -6.08 6.32 -1.15
N ASP A 15 -7.38 6.32 -1.44
CA ASP A 15 -8.37 6.89 -0.53
C ASP A 15 -8.70 5.97 0.65
N ARG A 16 -8.11 4.80 0.71
CA ARG A 16 -8.26 3.92 1.88
C ARG A 16 -7.33 4.41 2.97
N ASP A 17 -7.89 5.09 3.95
CA ASP A 17 -7.11 5.81 4.97
C ASP A 17 -6.21 4.89 5.79
N VAL A 18 -6.70 3.73 6.24
CA VAL A 18 -5.93 2.86 7.12
C VAL A 18 -4.68 2.31 6.43
N PRO A 19 -4.78 1.69 5.24
CA PRO A 19 -3.56 1.25 4.54
C PRO A 19 -2.61 2.41 4.25
N LEU A 20 -3.14 3.58 3.88
CA LEU A 20 -2.29 4.72 3.59
C LEU A 20 -1.54 5.19 4.83
N ALA A 21 -2.21 5.27 5.97
CA ALA A 21 -1.55 5.68 7.21
C ALA A 21 -0.41 4.71 7.56
N GLU A 22 -0.63 3.41 7.37
CA GLU A 22 0.42 2.42 7.63
C GLU A 22 1.62 2.62 6.71
N VAL A 23 1.37 2.89 5.43
CA VAL A 23 2.46 3.11 4.47
C VAL A 23 3.21 4.40 4.80
N LEU A 24 2.51 5.47 5.16
CA LEU A 24 3.14 6.74 5.46
C LEU A 24 4.05 6.66 6.69
N ARG A 25 3.74 5.79 7.62
CA ARG A 25 4.55 5.61 8.82
C ARG A 25 5.74 4.69 8.62
N ALA A 26 5.85 4.03 7.48
CA ALA A 26 7.02 3.22 7.16
C ALA A 26 8.27 4.09 7.08
N PRO A 27 9.48 3.50 7.12
CA PRO A 27 10.71 4.29 7.03
C PRO A 27 10.76 5.27 5.85
N TYR A 28 10.12 4.97 4.75
CA TYR A 28 9.86 5.92 3.69
C TYR A 28 8.35 5.95 3.48
N PRO A 29 7.72 7.12 3.52
CA PRO A 29 8.26 8.47 3.67
C PRO A 29 8.56 8.88 5.11
N GLY A 30 8.28 8.04 6.09
CA GLY A 30 8.70 8.29 7.46
C GLY A 30 7.90 9.35 8.20
N PHE A 31 6.60 9.38 7.99
CA PHE A 31 5.74 10.36 8.68
C PHE A 31 5.51 9.94 10.12
N SER A 32 5.62 10.90 11.04
CA SER A 32 5.27 10.69 12.42
C SER A 32 3.77 10.85 12.62
N LEU A 33 3.27 10.58 13.83
CA LEU A 33 1.86 10.84 14.15
C LEU A 33 1.54 12.33 14.01
N GLU A 34 2.45 13.21 14.39
CA GLU A 34 2.25 14.64 14.22
C GLU A 34 2.14 14.99 12.73
N ASP A 35 2.99 14.39 11.91
CA ASP A 35 2.93 14.62 10.47
C ASP A 35 1.58 14.18 9.91
N LEU A 36 1.06 13.04 10.37
CA LEU A 36 -0.25 12.58 9.94
C LEU A 36 -1.36 13.53 10.36
N MET A 37 -1.24 14.14 11.54
CA MET A 37 -2.20 15.16 11.97
C MET A 37 -2.13 16.38 11.07
N THR A 38 -0.94 16.79 10.67
CA THR A 38 -0.75 17.89 9.72
C THR A 38 -1.40 17.55 8.37
N VAL A 39 -1.21 16.34 7.91
CA VAL A 39 -1.84 15.87 6.66
C VAL A 39 -3.36 15.91 6.79
N ARG A 40 -3.89 15.41 7.90
CA ARG A 40 -5.33 15.38 8.08
C ARG A 40 -5.91 16.82 8.14
N ALA A 41 -5.18 17.75 8.74
CA ALA A 41 -5.64 19.13 8.83
C ALA A 41 -5.54 19.87 7.49
N ALA A 42 -4.70 19.42 6.59
CA ALA A 42 -4.48 20.10 5.32
C ALA A 42 -5.64 19.96 4.34
N GLY A 43 -6.48 18.93 4.52
CA GLY A 43 -7.59 18.74 3.61
C GLY A 43 -8.76 18.08 4.29
N ALA A 44 -9.93 18.22 3.71
CA ALA A 44 -11.14 17.57 4.20
C ALA A 44 -11.37 16.29 3.41
N GLY A 45 -11.94 15.30 4.04
CA GLY A 45 -12.24 14.05 3.37
C GLY A 45 -11.20 12.98 3.65
N SER A 46 -10.56 12.47 2.61
CA SER A 46 -9.63 11.37 2.78
C SER A 46 -8.25 11.84 3.22
N LEU A 47 -7.49 10.91 3.81
CA LEU A 47 -6.11 11.19 4.18
C LEU A 47 -5.27 11.51 2.92
N TYR A 48 -5.53 10.83 1.81
CA TYR A 48 -4.82 11.10 0.57
C TYR A 48 -5.14 12.51 0.05
N GLY A 49 -6.37 12.95 0.19
CA GLY A 49 -6.74 14.32 -0.17
C GLY A 49 -5.94 15.34 0.62
N GLY A 50 -5.78 15.11 1.93
CA GLY A 50 -4.95 15.95 2.76
C GLY A 50 -3.49 15.91 2.35
N LEU A 51 -2.99 14.72 2.00
CA LEU A 51 -1.61 14.55 1.58
C LEU A 51 -1.32 15.34 0.30
N CYS A 52 -2.23 15.28 -0.67
CA CYS A 52 -2.08 16.05 -1.91
C CYS A 52 -2.16 17.55 -1.66
N ALA A 53 -3.06 17.97 -0.77
CA ALA A 53 -3.16 19.39 -0.42
C ALA A 53 -1.87 19.87 0.24
N LEU A 54 -1.31 19.11 1.16
CA LEU A 54 -0.05 19.47 1.80
C LEU A 54 1.09 19.48 0.79
N ALA A 55 1.12 18.49 -0.11
CA ALA A 55 2.14 18.42 -1.16
C ALA A 55 2.14 19.66 -2.05
N SER A 56 0.98 20.24 -2.29
CA SER A 56 0.87 21.42 -3.15
C SER A 56 1.51 22.66 -2.53
N THR A 57 1.79 22.63 -1.23
CA THR A 57 2.46 23.73 -0.54
C THR A 57 3.98 23.52 -0.45
N ALA A 58 4.51 22.51 -1.11
CA ALA A 58 5.94 22.26 -1.12
C ALA A 58 6.66 23.46 -1.75
N GLY A 59 7.75 23.86 -1.12
CA GLY A 59 8.45 25.08 -1.57
C GLY A 59 8.16 26.27 -0.70
N GLY A 60 7.16 26.19 0.16
CA GLY A 60 6.89 27.21 1.14
C GLY A 60 7.92 27.21 2.29
N THR A 61 7.72 28.07 3.25
CA THR A 61 8.57 28.16 4.43
C THR A 61 7.72 27.95 5.67
N GLY A 62 8.38 27.66 6.79
CA GLY A 62 7.67 27.49 8.04
C GLY A 62 7.66 26.05 8.53
N ALA A 63 6.86 25.80 9.55
CA ALA A 63 6.84 24.50 10.23
C ALA A 63 6.35 23.37 9.33
N GLU A 64 5.54 23.69 8.32
CA GLU A 64 4.99 22.68 7.43
C GLU A 64 5.85 22.43 6.19
N ALA A 65 6.97 23.13 6.03
CA ALA A 65 7.78 23.03 4.83
C ALA A 65 8.37 21.63 4.64
N GLU A 66 8.84 21.02 5.73
CA GLU A 66 9.46 19.70 5.65
C GLU A 66 8.42 18.59 5.38
N PRO A 67 7.32 18.52 6.14
CA PRO A 67 6.31 17.52 5.80
C PRO A 67 5.69 17.75 4.43
N ALA A 68 5.57 19.00 3.97
CA ALA A 68 5.06 19.27 2.63
C ALA A 68 5.99 18.73 1.55
N ARG A 69 7.31 18.88 1.74
CA ARG A 69 8.27 18.36 0.78
C ARG A 69 8.23 16.83 0.74
N ARG A 70 8.18 16.20 1.90
CA ARG A 70 8.08 14.74 1.95
C ARG A 70 6.77 14.25 1.33
N ALA A 71 5.68 14.98 1.56
CA ALA A 71 4.40 14.65 0.94
C ALA A 71 4.49 14.73 -0.58
N ALA A 72 5.11 15.78 -1.10
CA ALA A 72 5.26 15.95 -2.55
C ALA A 72 6.09 14.83 -3.17
N ASP A 73 7.20 14.48 -2.52
CA ASP A 73 8.05 13.39 -3.01
C ASP A 73 7.32 12.06 -2.99
N PHE A 74 6.61 11.78 -1.91
CA PHE A 74 5.87 10.52 -1.79
C PHE A 74 4.73 10.43 -2.81
N VAL A 75 3.98 11.50 -2.98
CA VAL A 75 2.87 11.51 -3.96
C VAL A 75 3.41 11.27 -5.37
N ARG A 76 4.55 11.90 -5.71
CA ARG A 76 5.15 11.68 -7.02
C ARG A 76 5.57 10.23 -7.20
N TRP A 77 6.19 9.65 -6.19
CA TRP A 77 6.63 8.26 -6.21
C TRP A 77 5.42 7.33 -6.35
N LEU A 78 4.39 7.55 -5.55
CA LEU A 78 3.18 6.72 -5.55
C LEU A 78 2.46 6.81 -6.90
N GLU A 79 2.28 8.01 -7.43
CA GLU A 79 1.56 8.19 -8.69
C GLU A 79 2.33 7.59 -9.87
N GLY A 80 3.66 7.58 -9.79
CA GLY A 80 4.46 6.87 -10.78
C GLY A 80 4.11 5.40 -10.85
N TYR A 81 4.02 4.73 -9.70
CA TYR A 81 3.62 3.33 -9.65
C TYR A 81 2.16 3.14 -10.05
N ARG A 82 1.28 4.04 -9.64
CA ARG A 82 -0.13 3.93 -10.02
C ARG A 82 -0.31 4.01 -11.53
N THR A 83 0.47 4.85 -12.18
CA THR A 83 0.45 4.92 -13.65
C THR A 83 0.89 3.59 -14.25
N LEU A 84 1.93 2.98 -13.71
CA LEU A 84 2.40 1.68 -14.20
C LEU A 84 1.37 0.57 -13.97
N CYS A 85 0.52 0.71 -12.96
CA CYS A 85 -0.53 -0.29 -12.71
C CYS A 85 -1.53 -0.41 -13.86
N PHE A 86 -1.62 0.60 -14.72
CA PHE A 86 -2.51 0.48 -15.89
C PHE A 86 -1.94 -0.41 -16.99
N THR A 87 -0.63 -0.61 -17.01
CA THR A 87 0.00 -1.36 -18.09
C THR A 87 0.70 -2.63 -17.65
N LEU A 88 1.11 -2.71 -16.37
CA LEU A 88 1.83 -3.87 -15.87
C LEU A 88 0.93 -4.76 -15.02
N PRO A 89 1.10 -6.08 -15.12
CA PRO A 89 0.38 -6.99 -14.23
C PRO A 89 0.92 -6.88 -12.80
N ALA A 90 0.18 -7.42 -11.84
CA ALA A 90 0.57 -7.34 -10.44
C ALA A 90 1.97 -7.88 -10.18
N GLU A 91 2.35 -8.98 -10.85
CA GLU A 91 3.69 -9.53 -10.66
C GLU A 91 4.78 -8.58 -11.16
N GLY A 92 4.50 -7.83 -12.23
CA GLY A 92 5.44 -6.83 -12.74
C GLY A 92 5.64 -5.69 -11.78
N ILE A 93 4.55 -5.22 -11.17
CA ILE A 93 4.61 -4.17 -10.15
C ILE A 93 5.40 -4.66 -8.94
N LEU A 94 5.14 -5.88 -8.48
CA LEU A 94 5.87 -6.45 -7.35
C LEU A 94 7.37 -6.55 -7.64
N ARG A 95 7.71 -6.92 -8.88
CA ARG A 95 9.13 -7.02 -9.27
C ARG A 95 9.82 -5.65 -9.22
N LEU A 96 9.14 -4.61 -9.68
CA LEU A 96 9.68 -3.26 -9.62
C LEU A 96 9.81 -2.77 -8.17
N LEU A 97 8.82 -3.06 -7.34
CA LEU A 97 8.87 -2.67 -5.93
C LEU A 97 10.04 -3.34 -5.21
N ARG A 98 10.34 -4.59 -5.56
CA ARG A 98 11.47 -5.28 -4.95
C ARG A 98 12.79 -4.59 -5.24
N GLN A 99 12.92 -3.96 -6.40
CA GLN A 99 14.15 -3.29 -6.79
C GLN A 99 14.18 -1.83 -6.32
N ASP A 100 13.07 -1.31 -5.82
CA ASP A 100 12.99 0.08 -5.40
C ASP A 100 13.66 0.23 -4.03
N GLY A 101 14.59 1.16 -3.92
CA GLY A 101 15.33 1.38 -2.69
C GLY A 101 14.49 1.75 -1.49
N HIS A 102 13.32 2.34 -1.71
CA HIS A 102 12.43 2.70 -0.60
C HIS A 102 11.69 1.48 -0.04
N VAL A 103 11.61 0.40 -0.79
CA VAL A 103 10.80 -0.77 -0.45
C VAL A 103 11.66 -2.00 -0.19
N ALA A 104 12.81 -2.11 -0.84
CA ALA A 104 13.59 -3.35 -0.90
C ALA A 104 13.85 -3.98 0.47
N ALA A 105 14.20 -3.19 1.46
CA ALA A 105 14.53 -3.70 2.79
C ALA A 105 13.32 -4.27 3.52
N ARG A 106 12.12 -4.06 3.01
CA ARG A 106 10.90 -4.46 3.70
C ARG A 106 10.14 -5.56 2.96
N THR A 107 10.76 -6.16 1.95
CA THR A 107 10.05 -7.13 1.14
C THR A 107 10.09 -8.55 1.73
N GLY A 108 11.24 -9.02 2.12
CA GLY A 108 11.39 -10.29 2.80
C GLY A 108 10.58 -11.45 2.23
N GLN A 109 10.14 -12.33 3.10
CA GLN A 109 9.35 -13.49 2.69
C GLN A 109 7.98 -13.13 2.15
N ALA A 110 7.44 -11.99 2.59
CA ALA A 110 6.15 -11.54 2.10
C ALA A 110 6.17 -11.33 0.59
N PHE A 111 7.30 -10.86 0.06
CA PHE A 111 7.41 -10.68 -1.38
C PHE A 111 7.25 -12.00 -2.12
N LEU A 112 7.95 -13.04 -1.67
CA LEU A 112 7.89 -14.33 -2.35
C LEU A 112 6.46 -14.87 -2.37
N TYR A 113 5.79 -14.79 -1.25
CA TYR A 113 4.41 -15.26 -1.17
C TYR A 113 3.49 -14.49 -2.12
N LEU A 114 3.59 -13.16 -2.10
CA LEU A 114 2.75 -12.33 -2.94
C LEU A 114 3.08 -12.53 -4.42
N TYR A 115 4.35 -12.64 -4.75
CA TYR A 115 4.79 -12.83 -6.12
C TYR A 115 4.29 -14.16 -6.68
N ASP A 116 4.45 -15.23 -5.91
CA ASP A 116 3.98 -16.54 -6.33
C ASP A 116 2.46 -16.55 -6.48
N THR A 117 1.74 -15.91 -5.55
CA THR A 117 0.29 -15.82 -5.64
C THR A 117 -0.12 -15.05 -6.90
N ALA A 118 0.55 -13.95 -7.20
CA ALA A 118 0.23 -13.16 -8.38
C ALA A 118 0.47 -13.96 -9.67
N ARG A 119 1.54 -14.74 -9.70
CA ARG A 119 1.83 -15.58 -10.86
C ARG A 119 0.79 -16.68 -11.03
N THR A 120 0.37 -17.27 -9.92
CA THR A 120 -0.61 -18.36 -9.96
C THR A 120 -1.97 -17.86 -10.41
N VAL A 121 -2.36 -16.67 -9.95
CA VAL A 121 -3.67 -16.11 -10.30
C VAL A 121 -3.70 -15.71 -11.78
N ARG A 122 -2.53 -15.42 -12.35
CA ARG A 122 -2.47 -15.00 -13.74
C ARG A 122 -2.58 -16.20 -14.66
N THR A 123 -3.74 -16.77 -14.75
CA THR A 123 -3.92 -17.90 -15.63
C THR A 123 -4.61 -17.43 -16.89
N GLY A 124 -3.82 -17.17 -17.91
CA GLY A 124 -4.39 -16.92 -19.23
C GLY A 124 -4.84 -15.51 -19.52
N SER A 125 -5.00 -14.65 -18.56
CA SER A 125 -5.43 -13.27 -18.81
C SER A 125 -4.62 -12.30 -17.96
N PHE A 126 -4.62 -11.03 -18.37
CA PHE A 126 -3.95 -9.98 -17.64
C PHE A 126 -4.60 -9.81 -16.27
N THR A 127 -3.79 -9.82 -15.23
CA THR A 127 -4.28 -9.57 -13.87
C THR A 127 -3.55 -8.36 -13.32
N GLY A 128 -4.22 -7.22 -13.27
CA GLY A 128 -3.67 -6.00 -12.69
C GLY A 128 -3.68 -6.02 -11.18
N VAL A 129 -3.15 -4.95 -10.61
CA VAL A 129 -3.09 -4.81 -9.14
C VAL A 129 -4.49 -4.81 -8.53
N TYR A 130 -5.45 -4.18 -9.19
CA TYR A 130 -6.83 -4.13 -8.70
C TYR A 130 -7.40 -5.55 -8.55
N ASP A 131 -7.31 -6.35 -9.60
CA ASP A 131 -7.84 -7.72 -9.56
C ASP A 131 -7.09 -8.58 -8.56
N PHE A 132 -5.78 -8.40 -8.49
CA PHE A 132 -4.96 -9.16 -7.57
C PHE A 132 -5.31 -8.84 -6.11
N ILE A 133 -5.48 -7.57 -5.78
CA ILE A 133 -5.83 -7.17 -4.42
C ILE A 133 -7.21 -7.68 -4.05
N ARG A 134 -8.18 -7.63 -4.97
CA ARG A 134 -9.50 -8.19 -4.72
C ARG A 134 -9.44 -9.68 -4.44
N TYR A 135 -8.68 -10.41 -5.24
CA TYR A 135 -8.48 -11.84 -5.02
C TYR A 135 -7.84 -12.11 -3.67
N PHE A 136 -6.78 -11.36 -3.34
CA PHE A 136 -6.04 -11.56 -2.11
C PHE A 136 -6.90 -11.27 -0.89
N GLU A 137 -7.69 -10.22 -0.93
CA GLU A 137 -8.56 -9.86 0.19
C GLU A 137 -9.64 -10.91 0.40
N ARG A 138 -10.22 -11.43 -0.68
CA ARG A 138 -11.18 -12.53 -0.57
C ARG A 138 -10.57 -13.76 0.03
N LYS A 139 -9.33 -14.06 -0.34
CA LYS A 139 -8.62 -15.21 0.19
C LYS A 139 -8.38 -15.04 1.69
N LEU A 140 -8.02 -13.84 2.12
CA LEU A 140 -7.86 -13.55 3.54
C LEU A 140 -9.17 -13.70 4.30
N GLU A 141 -10.27 -13.19 3.76
CA GLU A 141 -11.57 -13.31 4.38
C GLU A 141 -11.97 -14.76 4.54
N THR A 142 -11.75 -15.57 3.53
CA THR A 142 -12.06 -16.99 3.60
C THR A 142 -11.25 -17.67 4.68
N THR A 143 -9.98 -17.33 4.80
CA THR A 143 -9.11 -17.91 5.81
C THR A 143 -9.54 -17.50 7.21
N VAL A 144 -9.90 -16.24 7.39
CA VAL A 144 -10.31 -15.72 8.69
C VAL A 144 -11.70 -16.21 9.06
N SER A 145 -12.60 -16.30 8.09
CA SER A 145 -13.96 -16.72 8.35
C SER A 145 -14.09 -18.22 8.47
N ALA A 146 -13.13 -18.97 8.00
CA ALA A 146 -13.19 -20.41 8.11
C ALA A 146 -13.30 -20.79 9.57
N PRO A 147 -14.24 -21.64 9.94
CA PRO A 147 -14.33 -22.08 11.31
C PRO A 147 -13.03 -22.76 11.65
N VAL A 148 -12.45 -22.31 12.71
CA VAL A 148 -11.26 -22.96 13.22
C VAL A 148 -11.66 -24.39 13.40
N GLY A 149 -11.12 -25.21 12.62
CA GLY A 149 -11.49 -26.59 12.59
C GLY A 149 -11.59 -27.10 13.98
N ASN A 150 -12.77 -27.50 14.33
CA ASN A 150 -12.96 -27.92 15.58
C ASN A 150 -12.42 -29.25 15.74
N ASP A 151 -11.24 -29.35 15.78
CA ASP A 151 -10.70 -30.63 15.80
C ASP A 151 -10.70 -31.15 17.13
N GLY A 152 -10.97 -30.46 17.97
CA GLY A 152 -10.87 -30.89 19.23
C GLY A 152 -11.66 -32.03 19.63
N LYS A 153 -12.37 -32.45 18.86
CA LYS A 153 -13.22 -33.33 19.28
C LYS A 153 -12.86 -34.65 19.12
N SER A 154 -12.02 -35.04 19.62
CA SER A 154 -11.81 -36.40 19.46
C SER A 154 -12.62 -37.05 20.43
N GLY A 155 -13.62 -37.04 20.40
CA GLY A 155 -14.53 -37.59 21.18
C GLY A 155 -14.06 -38.75 21.92
N GLY A 156 -13.36 -39.26 21.93
CA GLY A 156 -12.81 -40.28 22.73
C GLY A 156 -13.81 -41.15 23.40
#